data_addb53dfff63de129d8607bda54a0188
#
_entry.id   addb53dfff63de129d8607bda54a0188
#
_cell.length_a   1.000
_cell.length_b   1.000
_cell.length_c   1.000
_cell.angle_alpha   90.00
_cell.angle_beta   90.00
_cell.angle_gamma   90.00
#
_symmetry.space_group_name_H-M   'P 1'
#
loop_
_entity.id
_entity.type
_entity.pdbx_description
1 polymer ?
#
loop_
_entity_poly.entity_id
_entity_poly.type
_entity_poly.pdbx_seq_one_letter_code
_entity_poly.pdbx_strand_id
1 'polypeptide(L)'
;MPLILAMIKHESGFDSGVLGDGEDSVGLMQIQPKWHSFRMEKLMVTDLTDPVQNVRVGADLLSELIEKGKGIEWALMAYNGGERMADQMYESGKTSIYAQKVMQYKEEINNRQEE
;
A
#
# COMPACT_ATOMS: atom_id res chain seq x y z
N MET A 1 8.76 -5.54 7.27
CA MET A 1 8.45 -4.26 7.92
C MET A 1 8.94 -3.02 7.14
N PRO A 2 10.16 -2.97 6.59
CA PRO A 2 10.56 -1.81 5.78
C PRO A 2 9.62 -1.53 4.59
N LEU A 3 9.03 -2.55 3.99
CA LEU A 3 8.10 -2.35 2.87
C LEU A 3 6.85 -1.58 3.30
N ILE A 4 6.25 -1.93 4.43
CA ILE A 4 5.07 -1.22 4.95
C ILE A 4 5.44 0.22 5.30
N LEU A 5 6.58 0.45 5.96
CA LEU A 5 7.04 1.81 6.28
C LEU A 5 7.29 2.64 5.02
N ALA A 6 7.85 2.02 3.98
CA ALA A 6 8.08 2.70 2.70
C ALA A 6 6.76 3.11 2.03
N MET A 7 5.76 2.23 2.09
CA MET A 7 4.42 2.54 1.56
C MET A 7 3.79 3.70 2.32
N ILE A 8 3.85 3.68 3.65
CA ILE A 8 3.31 4.75 4.49
C ILE A 8 3.99 6.08 4.17
N LYS A 9 5.31 6.07 4.02
CA LYS A 9 6.07 7.28 3.66
C LYS A 9 5.57 7.86 2.34
N HIS A 10 5.38 7.03 1.33
CA HIS A 10 4.92 7.49 0.02
C HIS A 10 3.45 7.92 0.05
N GLU A 11 2.58 7.14 0.71
CA GLU A 11 1.14 7.37 0.68
C GLU A 11 0.72 8.59 1.48
N SER A 12 1.29 8.79 2.66
CA SER A 12 0.79 9.79 3.60
C SER A 12 1.87 10.67 4.24
N GLY A 13 3.15 10.32 4.06
CA GLY A 13 4.22 10.99 4.82
C GLY A 13 4.06 10.82 6.32
N PHE A 14 3.48 9.71 6.77
CA PHE A 14 3.19 9.39 8.17
C PHE A 14 2.10 10.28 8.79
N ASP A 15 1.23 10.88 7.98
CA ASP A 15 0.07 11.64 8.47
C ASP A 15 -1.16 10.73 8.52
N SER A 16 -1.59 10.36 9.73
CA SER A 16 -2.71 9.43 9.93
C SER A 16 -4.07 10.01 9.54
N GLY A 17 -4.16 11.32 9.44
CA GLY A 17 -5.43 11.99 9.11
C GLY A 17 -5.56 12.45 7.67
N VAL A 18 -4.56 12.19 6.82
CA VAL A 18 -4.57 12.73 5.46
C VAL A 18 -5.65 12.08 4.60
N LEU A 19 -6.30 12.90 3.77
CA LEU A 19 -7.28 12.44 2.77
C LEU A 19 -6.71 12.74 1.39
N GLY A 20 -6.64 11.70 0.54
CA GLY A 20 -6.15 11.83 -0.82
C GLY A 20 -7.21 11.45 -1.85
N ASP A 21 -6.88 11.55 -3.13
CA ASP A 21 -7.74 11.15 -4.25
C ASP A 21 -9.16 11.75 -4.14
N GLY A 22 -9.25 13.06 -3.90
CA GLY A 22 -10.53 13.74 -3.76
C GLY A 22 -11.29 13.33 -2.50
N GLU A 23 -10.56 12.99 -1.44
CA GLU A 23 -11.07 12.54 -0.14
C GLU A 23 -11.53 11.07 -0.11
N ASP A 24 -11.31 10.32 -1.20
CA ASP A 24 -11.65 8.89 -1.26
C ASP A 24 -10.64 8.00 -0.55
N SER A 25 -9.40 8.43 -0.43
CA SER A 25 -8.31 7.67 0.22
C SER A 25 -8.03 8.23 1.60
N VAL A 26 -7.87 7.36 2.60
CA VAL A 26 -7.78 7.76 4.00
C VAL A 26 -6.54 7.20 4.67
N GLY A 27 -5.82 8.07 5.38
CA GLY A 27 -4.85 7.72 6.41
C GLY A 27 -3.50 7.24 5.93
N LEU A 28 -2.81 6.54 6.81
CA LEU A 28 -1.40 6.17 6.60
C LEU A 28 -1.13 5.42 5.31
N MET A 29 -1.96 4.46 4.95
CA MET A 29 -1.79 3.65 3.74
C MET A 29 -2.79 4.01 2.63
N GLN A 30 -3.50 5.13 2.79
CA GLN A 30 -4.43 5.67 1.80
C GLN A 30 -5.45 4.63 1.32
N ILE A 31 -6.18 4.08 2.27
CA ILE A 31 -7.22 3.06 2.01
C ILE A 31 -8.49 3.73 1.50
N GLN A 32 -9.08 3.16 0.45
CA GLN A 32 -10.37 3.61 -0.09
C GLN A 32 -11.49 2.73 0.46
N PRO A 33 -12.28 3.21 1.43
CA PRO A 33 -13.26 2.36 2.10
C PRO A 33 -14.32 1.78 1.17
N LYS A 34 -14.65 2.47 0.09
CA LYS A 34 -15.64 1.97 -0.87
C LYS A 34 -15.25 0.63 -1.53
N TRP A 35 -13.94 0.36 -1.63
CA TRP A 35 -13.42 -0.88 -2.23
C TRP A 35 -13.08 -1.95 -1.20
N HIS A 36 -13.06 -1.60 0.08
CA HIS A 36 -12.55 -2.47 1.13
C HIS A 36 -13.51 -2.65 2.31
N SER A 37 -14.80 -2.36 2.11
CA SER A 37 -15.79 -2.48 3.18
C SER A 37 -15.86 -3.90 3.74
N PHE A 38 -15.82 -4.93 2.87
CA PHE A 38 -15.84 -6.31 3.30
C PHE A 38 -14.58 -6.66 4.11
N ARG A 39 -13.41 -6.21 3.63
CA ARG A 39 -12.13 -6.41 4.34
C ARG A 39 -12.15 -5.74 5.71
N MET A 40 -12.63 -4.51 5.76
CA MET A 40 -12.74 -3.76 7.01
C MET A 40 -13.64 -4.48 8.02
N GLU A 41 -14.78 -4.96 7.56
CA GLU A 41 -15.71 -5.73 8.41
C GLU A 41 -15.04 -6.99 8.95
N LYS A 42 -14.40 -7.76 8.08
CA LYS A 42 -13.69 -8.98 8.45
C LYS A 42 -12.61 -8.72 9.50
N LEU A 43 -11.91 -7.61 9.38
CA LEU A 43 -10.82 -7.23 10.29
C LEU A 43 -11.29 -6.42 11.50
N MET A 44 -12.59 -6.16 11.59
CA MET A 44 -13.19 -5.36 12.67
C MET A 44 -12.62 -3.93 12.72
N VAL A 45 -12.42 -3.34 11.52
CA VAL A 45 -11.92 -1.98 11.37
C VAL A 45 -13.09 -1.02 11.13
N THR A 46 -13.16 0.04 11.93
CA THR A 46 -14.22 1.04 11.86
C THR A 46 -13.72 2.46 11.62
N ASP A 47 -12.44 2.73 11.86
CA ASP A 47 -11.87 4.08 11.77
C ASP A 47 -10.52 4.04 11.05
N LEU A 48 -10.51 4.45 9.79
CA LEU A 48 -9.27 4.46 8.99
C LEU A 48 -8.33 5.62 9.32
N THR A 49 -8.76 6.57 10.16
CA THR A 49 -7.87 7.60 10.67
C THR A 49 -7.06 7.11 11.87
N ASP A 50 -7.46 5.99 12.47
CA ASP A 50 -6.67 5.35 13.50
C ASP A 50 -5.49 4.62 12.84
N PRO A 51 -4.23 4.95 13.22
CA PRO A 51 -3.07 4.39 12.52
C PRO A 51 -2.98 2.86 12.58
N VAL A 52 -3.34 2.26 13.71
CA VAL A 52 -3.28 0.79 13.86
C VAL A 52 -4.31 0.12 12.95
N GLN A 53 -5.55 0.64 12.93
CA GLN A 53 -6.60 0.08 12.09
C GLN A 53 -6.28 0.25 10.60
N ASN A 54 -5.77 1.41 10.22
CA ASN A 54 -5.41 1.67 8.83
C ASN A 54 -4.34 0.70 8.33
N VAL A 55 -3.26 0.55 9.08
CA VAL A 55 -2.16 -0.36 8.72
C VAL A 55 -2.63 -1.81 8.69
N ARG A 56 -3.55 -2.19 9.57
CA ARG A 56 -4.13 -3.55 9.54
C ARG A 56 -4.79 -3.84 8.20
N VAL A 57 -5.59 -2.91 7.68
CA VAL A 57 -6.25 -3.08 6.38
C VAL A 57 -5.22 -3.10 5.25
N GLY A 58 -4.31 -2.14 5.23
CA GLY A 58 -3.29 -2.05 4.19
C GLY A 58 -2.37 -3.27 4.14
N ALA A 59 -1.95 -3.75 5.30
CA ALA A 59 -1.09 -4.94 5.38
C ALA A 59 -1.82 -6.21 4.92
N ASP A 60 -3.09 -6.34 5.28
CA ASP A 60 -3.90 -7.48 4.84
C ASP A 60 -4.06 -7.48 3.32
N LEU A 61 -4.37 -6.33 2.73
CA LEU A 61 -4.46 -6.20 1.27
C LEU A 61 -3.13 -6.53 0.59
N LEU A 62 -2.04 -5.96 1.08
CA LEU A 62 -0.72 -6.21 0.51
C LEU A 62 -0.34 -7.68 0.60
N SER A 63 -0.60 -8.32 1.74
CA SER A 63 -0.34 -9.74 1.95
C SER A 63 -1.08 -10.60 0.92
N GLU A 64 -2.36 -10.29 0.70
CA GLU A 64 -3.17 -11.00 -0.31
C GLU A 64 -2.56 -10.85 -1.71
N LEU A 65 -2.10 -9.65 -2.05
CA LEU A 65 -1.50 -9.39 -3.36
C LEU A 65 -0.15 -10.10 -3.53
N ILE A 66 0.66 -10.12 -2.47
CA ILE A 66 1.94 -10.85 -2.49
C ILE A 66 1.71 -12.36 -2.66
N GLU A 67 0.68 -12.90 -2.02
CA GLU A 67 0.34 -14.33 -2.11
C GLU A 67 -0.02 -14.78 -3.52
N LYS A 68 -0.34 -13.86 -4.42
CA LYS A 68 -0.61 -14.20 -5.83
C LYS A 68 0.64 -14.64 -6.60
N GLY A 69 1.83 -14.44 -6.02
CA GLY A 69 3.06 -15.02 -6.53
C GLY A 69 3.67 -14.32 -7.72
N LYS A 70 3.27 -13.09 -8.01
CA LYS A 70 3.79 -12.31 -9.16
C LYS A 70 4.92 -11.34 -8.78
N GLY A 71 5.35 -11.37 -7.52
CA GLY A 71 6.46 -10.54 -7.04
C GLY A 71 6.00 -9.27 -6.33
N ILE A 72 6.94 -8.66 -5.62
CA ILE A 72 6.66 -7.47 -4.81
C ILE A 72 6.30 -6.26 -5.68
N GLU A 73 7.00 -6.05 -6.79
CA GLU A 73 6.69 -4.93 -7.68
C GLU A 73 5.28 -5.03 -8.24
N TRP A 74 4.87 -6.22 -8.67
CA TRP A 74 3.49 -6.43 -9.12
C TRP A 74 2.50 -6.13 -8.00
N ALA A 75 2.76 -6.62 -6.79
CA ALA A 75 1.88 -6.39 -5.65
C ALA A 75 1.72 -4.89 -5.34
N LEU A 76 2.81 -4.14 -5.41
CA LEU A 76 2.78 -2.69 -5.22
C LEU A 76 1.98 -1.99 -6.31
N MET A 77 2.16 -2.38 -7.57
CA MET A 77 1.39 -1.84 -8.68
C MET A 77 -0.10 -2.13 -8.52
N ALA A 78 -0.43 -3.35 -8.11
CA ALA A 78 -1.83 -3.75 -7.90
C ALA A 78 -2.45 -3.01 -6.72
N TYR A 79 -1.68 -2.80 -5.65
CA TYR A 79 -2.13 -2.02 -4.50
C TYR A 79 -2.53 -0.60 -4.90
N ASN A 80 -1.69 0.05 -5.69
CA ASN A 80 -1.88 1.45 -6.09
C ASN A 80 -2.88 1.61 -7.23
N GLY A 81 -2.80 0.79 -8.26
CA GLY A 81 -3.55 0.99 -9.50
C GLY A 81 -4.51 -0.14 -9.89
N GLY A 82 -4.61 -1.18 -9.07
CA GLY A 82 -5.47 -2.33 -9.34
C GLY A 82 -4.76 -3.44 -10.10
N GLU A 83 -5.29 -4.66 -9.99
CA GLU A 83 -4.65 -5.84 -10.58
C GLU A 83 -4.59 -5.80 -12.09
N ARG A 84 -5.61 -5.22 -12.74
CA ARG A 84 -5.64 -5.13 -14.20
C ARG A 84 -4.47 -4.32 -14.74
N MET A 85 -4.22 -3.15 -14.15
CA MET A 85 -3.09 -2.29 -14.55
C MET A 85 -1.77 -2.99 -14.24
N ALA A 86 -1.67 -3.62 -13.06
CA ALA A 86 -0.46 -4.35 -12.68
C ALA A 86 -0.15 -5.47 -13.67
N ASP A 87 -1.15 -6.23 -14.10
CA ASP A 87 -0.96 -7.29 -15.09
C ASP A 87 -0.47 -6.74 -16.43
N GLN A 88 -1.05 -5.63 -16.90
CA GLN A 88 -0.64 -5.00 -18.15
C GLN A 88 0.82 -4.56 -18.11
N MET A 89 1.24 -3.94 -17.01
CA MET A 89 2.62 -3.50 -16.85
C MET A 89 3.58 -4.67 -16.70
N TYR A 90 3.19 -5.68 -15.94
CA TYR A 90 3.97 -6.89 -15.74
C TYR A 90 4.25 -7.60 -17.08
N GLU A 91 3.22 -7.77 -17.89
CA GLU A 91 3.34 -8.43 -19.20
C GLU A 91 4.20 -7.62 -20.17
N SER A 92 4.22 -6.29 -20.00
CA SER A 92 5.04 -5.40 -20.83
C SER A 92 6.47 -5.23 -20.31
N GLY A 93 6.82 -5.88 -19.19
CA GLY A 93 8.12 -5.72 -18.55
C GLY A 93 8.36 -4.36 -17.95
N LYS A 94 7.28 -3.63 -17.59
CA LYS A 94 7.37 -2.28 -17.04
C LYS A 94 7.03 -2.27 -15.55
N THR A 95 7.53 -1.23 -14.85
CA THR A 95 7.17 -1.00 -13.46
C THR A 95 6.67 0.44 -13.29
N SER A 96 5.74 0.65 -12.35
CA SER A 96 5.14 1.95 -12.14
C SER A 96 6.06 2.89 -11.35
N ILE A 97 5.82 4.20 -11.48
CA ILE A 97 6.54 5.18 -10.68
C ILE A 97 6.29 4.94 -9.19
N TYR A 98 5.05 4.60 -8.82
CA TYR A 98 4.70 4.25 -7.43
C TYR A 98 5.59 3.12 -6.91
N ALA A 99 5.67 2.00 -7.63
CA ALA A 99 6.47 0.85 -7.21
C ALA A 99 7.94 1.21 -7.10
N GLN A 100 8.48 1.98 -8.05
CA GLN A 100 9.86 2.43 -8.02
C GLN A 100 10.16 3.28 -6.78
N LYS A 101 9.28 4.23 -6.46
CA LYS A 101 9.44 5.11 -5.30
C LYS A 101 9.39 4.34 -3.98
N VAL A 102 8.42 3.44 -3.86
CA VAL A 102 8.28 2.63 -2.64
C VAL A 102 9.52 1.74 -2.44
N MET A 103 10.01 1.11 -3.51
CA MET A 103 11.20 0.27 -3.41
C MET A 103 12.44 1.10 -3.04
N GLN A 104 12.55 2.31 -3.56
CA GLN A 104 13.62 3.23 -3.19
C GLN A 104 13.57 3.57 -1.70
N TYR A 105 12.40 3.93 -1.19
CA TYR A 105 12.22 4.24 0.23
C TYR A 105 12.51 3.02 1.12
N LYS A 106 12.09 1.84 0.66
CA LYS A 106 12.37 0.59 1.38
C LYS A 106 13.87 0.37 1.55
N GLU A 107 14.63 0.60 0.48
CA GLU A 107 16.08 0.45 0.52
C GLU A 107 16.74 1.47 1.45
N GLU A 108 16.29 2.72 1.40
CA GLU A 108 16.78 3.78 2.30
C GLU A 108 16.52 3.43 3.77
N ILE A 109 15.34 2.90 4.08
CA ILE A 109 14.99 2.49 5.44
C ILE A 109 15.86 1.32 5.90
N ASN A 110 16.07 0.33 5.04
CA ASN A 110 16.95 -0.80 5.33
C ASN A 110 18.38 -0.33 5.64
N ASN A 111 18.91 0.57 4.84
CA ASN A 111 20.27 1.09 5.04
C ASN A 111 20.42 1.80 6.38
N ARG A 112 19.41 2.55 6.79
CA ARG A 112 19.41 3.24 8.10
C ARG A 112 19.37 2.24 9.26
N GLN A 113 18.65 1.13 9.10
CA GLN A 113 18.55 0.11 10.15
C GLN A 113 19.86 -0.66 10.32
N GLU A 114 20.69 -0.72 9.29
CA GLU A 114 22.00 -1.38 9.34
C GLU A 114 23.08 -0.50 9.98
N GLU A 115 22.84 0.80 10.06
CA GLU A 115 23.75 1.73 10.72
C GLU A 115 23.58 1.72 12.24
#